data_08f202650368a7cd4422aa4175fa802f
#
_entry.id   08f202650368a7cd4422aa4175fa802f
#
_cell.length_a   1.000
_cell.length_b   1.000
_cell.length_c   1.000
_cell.angle_alpha   90.00
_cell.angle_beta   90.00
_cell.angle_gamma   90.00
#
_symmetry.space_group_name_H-M   'P 1'
#
loop_
_entity.id
_entity.type
_entity.pdbx_description
1 polymer ?
#
loop_
_entity_poly.entity_id
_entity_poly.type
_entity_poly.pdbx_seq_one_letter_code
_entity_poly.pdbx_strand_id
1 'polypeptide(L)'
;LGNTFSNESGTATALAQQKVESLINRSDYGVMPYHITADSVNGLYSVEEWVTDDLSDATVPAGVYKISVFVGWIDKQDQKRFTNFATFKSK
;
A
#
# COMPACT_ATOMS: atom_id res chain seq x y z
N LEU A 1 3.52 -8.08 25.28
CA LEU A 1 4.31 -7.25 24.33
C LEU A 1 4.32 -7.87 22.95
N GLY A 2 4.68 -9.15 22.84
CA GLY A 2 4.71 -9.83 21.57
C GLY A 2 3.35 -9.88 20.90
N ASN A 3 2.30 -10.15 21.67
CA ASN A 3 0.94 -10.21 21.13
C ASN A 3 0.46 -8.85 20.59
N THR A 4 0.78 -7.77 21.30
CA THR A 4 0.40 -6.44 20.84
C THR A 4 1.09 -6.09 19.52
N PHE A 5 2.38 -6.35 19.43
CA PHE A 5 3.13 -6.13 18.20
C PHE A 5 2.57 -6.97 17.05
N SER A 6 2.32 -8.26 17.32
CA SER A 6 1.76 -9.16 16.32
C SER A 6 0.39 -8.70 15.84
N ASN A 7 -0.47 -8.19 16.73
CA ASN A 7 -1.78 -7.69 16.37
C ASN A 7 -1.68 -6.43 15.50
N GLU A 8 -0.79 -5.51 15.86
CA GLU A 8 -0.58 -4.30 15.07
C GLU A 8 -0.04 -4.65 13.68
N SER A 9 0.95 -5.52 13.62
CA SER A 9 1.55 -5.96 12.37
C SER A 9 0.54 -6.74 11.52
N GLY A 10 -0.24 -7.62 12.14
CA GLY A 10 -1.29 -8.36 11.45
C GLY A 10 -2.37 -7.46 10.87
N THR A 11 -2.79 -6.44 11.61
CA THR A 11 -3.75 -5.46 11.13
C THR A 11 -3.19 -4.65 9.98
N ALA A 12 -1.93 -4.22 10.07
CA ALA A 12 -1.27 -3.48 9.00
C ALA A 12 -1.18 -4.31 7.72
N THR A 13 -0.83 -5.59 7.86
CA THR A 13 -0.76 -6.52 6.72
C THR A 13 -2.12 -6.69 6.07
N ALA A 14 -3.16 -6.92 6.87
CA ALA A 14 -4.52 -7.07 6.36
C ALA A 14 -4.99 -5.80 5.66
N LEU A 15 -4.68 -4.63 6.22
CA LEU A 15 -5.04 -3.34 5.61
C LEU A 15 -4.32 -3.16 4.28
N ALA A 16 -3.03 -3.47 4.22
CA ALA A 16 -2.26 -3.37 2.98
C ALA A 16 -2.83 -4.29 1.90
N GLN A 17 -3.14 -5.55 2.26
CA GLN A 17 -3.73 -6.51 1.32
C GLN A 17 -5.09 -6.04 0.82
N GLN A 18 -5.92 -5.50 1.70
CA GLN A 18 -7.22 -4.96 1.32
C GLN A 18 -7.08 -3.83 0.31
N LYS A 19 -6.13 -2.94 0.52
CA LYS A 19 -5.89 -1.82 -0.39
C LYS A 19 -5.35 -2.29 -1.74
N VAL A 20 -4.46 -3.27 -1.75
CA VAL A 20 -3.95 -3.87 -2.99
C VAL A 20 -5.10 -4.49 -3.78
N GLU A 21 -5.95 -5.28 -3.13
CA GLU A 21 -7.10 -5.91 -3.80
C GLU A 21 -8.05 -4.86 -4.36
N SER A 22 -8.31 -3.80 -3.62
CA SER A 22 -9.16 -2.70 -4.09
C SER A 22 -8.59 -2.06 -5.35
N LEU A 23 -7.28 -1.85 -5.39
CA LEU A 23 -6.61 -1.27 -6.57
C LEU A 23 -6.59 -2.24 -7.75
N ILE A 24 -6.36 -3.53 -7.50
CA ILE A 24 -6.40 -4.56 -8.56
C ILE A 24 -7.78 -4.59 -9.23
N ASN A 25 -8.84 -4.42 -8.45
CA ASN A 25 -10.20 -4.52 -8.94
C ASN A 25 -10.71 -3.23 -9.60
N ARG A 26 -9.94 -2.14 -9.57
CA ARG A 26 -10.33 -0.92 -10.28
C ARG A 26 -10.08 -1.09 -11.77
N SER A 27 -10.98 -0.53 -12.58
CA SER A 27 -10.84 -0.54 -14.03
C SER A 27 -10.07 0.67 -14.56
N ASP A 28 -9.94 1.73 -13.76
CA ASP A 28 -9.34 2.99 -14.18
C ASP A 28 -8.67 3.65 -12.98
N TYR A 29 -7.48 4.19 -13.20
CA TYR A 29 -6.73 4.89 -12.15
C TYR A 29 -6.63 6.40 -12.41
N GLY A 30 -7.20 6.88 -13.51
CA GLY A 30 -7.08 8.28 -13.88
C GLY A 30 -5.70 8.62 -14.40
N VAL A 31 -5.17 9.77 -13.97
CA VAL A 31 -3.86 10.26 -14.42
C VAL A 31 -2.75 9.49 -13.71
N MET A 32 -1.76 9.05 -14.46
CA MET A 32 -0.57 8.39 -13.91
C MET A 32 0.53 9.41 -13.62
N PRO A 33 1.30 9.22 -12.55
CA PRO A 33 1.14 8.15 -11.55
C PRO A 33 -0.04 8.41 -10.61
N TYR A 34 -0.75 7.36 -10.26
CA TYR A 34 -1.79 7.45 -9.24
C TYR A 34 -1.11 7.39 -7.87
N HIS A 35 -1.43 8.35 -7.01
CA HIS A 35 -0.82 8.41 -5.68
C HIS A 35 -1.81 9.01 -4.71
N ILE A 36 -2.13 8.26 -3.67
CA ILE A 36 -3.02 8.70 -2.60
C ILE A 36 -2.36 8.39 -1.26
N THR A 37 -2.46 9.33 -0.34
CA THR A 37 -2.03 9.14 1.05
C THR A 37 -3.22 9.36 1.97
N ALA A 38 -3.26 8.59 3.06
CA ALA A 38 -4.27 8.76 4.10
C ALA A 38 -3.60 8.53 5.45
N ASP A 39 -3.86 9.43 6.39
CA ASP A 39 -3.35 9.33 7.74
C ASP A 39 -4.46 8.88 8.68
N SER A 40 -4.06 8.30 9.81
CA SER A 40 -4.99 7.90 10.87
C SER A 40 -6.05 6.90 10.43
N VAL A 41 -5.71 6.05 9.45
CA VAL A 41 -6.59 4.97 9.03
C VAL A 41 -6.72 3.99 10.20
N ASN A 42 -7.96 3.64 10.57
CA ASN A 42 -8.25 2.88 11.78
C ASN A 42 -7.62 3.49 13.04
N GLY A 43 -7.43 4.81 13.03
CA GLY A 43 -6.93 5.56 14.18
C GLY A 43 -5.44 5.48 14.43
N LEU A 44 -4.71 4.66 13.68
CA LEU A 44 -3.29 4.39 13.98
C LEU A 44 -2.40 4.42 12.74
N TYR A 45 -2.90 4.00 11.59
CA TYR A 45 -2.06 3.69 10.43
C TYR A 45 -2.04 4.82 9.42
N SER A 46 -0.87 5.06 8.82
CA SER A 46 -0.78 5.85 7.60
C SER A 46 -0.69 4.89 6.41
N VAL A 47 -1.37 5.23 5.32
CA VAL A 47 -1.42 4.40 4.12
C VAL A 47 -1.03 5.24 2.92
N GLU A 48 -0.14 4.69 2.10
CA GLU A 48 0.25 5.32 0.85
C GLU A 48 0.02 4.32 -0.28
N GLU A 49 -0.74 4.72 -1.29
CA GLU A 49 -1.08 3.89 -2.44
C GLU A 49 -0.47 4.47 -3.70
N TRP A 50 0.18 3.63 -4.48
CA TRP A 50 0.78 4.01 -5.76
C TRP A 50 0.34 3.05 -6.85
N VAL A 51 0.01 3.61 -8.03
CA VAL A 51 -0.09 2.84 -9.26
C VAL A 51 0.74 3.56 -10.31
N THR A 52 1.68 2.85 -10.90
CA THR A 52 2.55 3.38 -11.96
C THR A 52 2.51 2.46 -13.17
N ASP A 53 2.89 2.99 -14.33
CA ASP A 53 3.02 2.21 -15.56
C ASP A 53 4.34 2.57 -16.24
N ASP A 54 4.59 1.95 -17.40
CA ASP A 54 5.84 2.17 -18.15
C ASP A 54 6.03 3.62 -18.59
N LEU A 55 4.96 4.39 -18.74
CA LEU A 55 5.04 5.79 -19.13
C LEU A 55 5.39 6.71 -17.95
N SER A 56 4.99 6.34 -16.75
CA SER A 56 5.26 7.14 -15.55
C SER A 56 6.50 6.66 -14.79
N ASP A 57 6.92 5.41 -15.00
CA ASP A 57 8.07 4.80 -14.33
C ASP A 57 8.77 3.84 -15.29
N ALA A 58 9.97 4.20 -15.72
CA ALA A 58 10.72 3.43 -16.70
C ALA A 58 11.10 2.02 -16.21
N THR A 59 11.02 1.76 -14.89
CA THR A 59 11.30 0.42 -14.35
C THR A 59 10.12 -0.52 -14.47
N VAL A 60 8.94 -0.03 -14.83
CA VAL A 60 7.74 -0.85 -14.98
C VAL A 60 7.69 -1.38 -16.41
N PRO A 61 7.53 -2.70 -16.61
CA PRO A 61 7.42 -3.26 -17.97
C PRO A 61 6.20 -2.72 -18.70
N ALA A 62 6.32 -2.65 -20.04
CA ALA A 62 5.18 -2.26 -20.87
C ALA A 62 4.06 -3.29 -20.73
N GLY A 63 2.82 -2.82 -20.78
CA GLY A 63 1.64 -3.68 -20.73
C GLY A 63 1.16 -4.04 -19.35
N VAL A 64 1.79 -3.49 -18.30
CA VAL A 64 1.35 -3.75 -16.92
C VAL A 64 1.29 -2.46 -16.11
N TYR A 65 0.53 -2.53 -15.03
CA TYR A 65 0.60 -1.55 -13.94
C TYR A 65 1.36 -2.15 -12.77
N LYS A 66 2.15 -1.33 -12.08
CA LYS A 66 2.72 -1.70 -10.79
C LYS A 66 1.89 -1.05 -9.69
N ILE A 67 1.37 -1.87 -8.80
CA ILE A 67 0.56 -1.44 -7.67
C ILE A 67 1.40 -1.62 -6.41
N SER A 68 1.55 -0.55 -5.63
CA SER A 68 2.31 -0.58 -4.38
C SER A 68 1.50 0.07 -3.28
N VAL A 69 1.47 -0.56 -2.11
CA VAL A 69 0.81 -0.03 -0.92
C VAL A 69 1.78 -0.10 0.24
N PHE A 70 1.94 1.02 0.92
CA PHE A 70 2.79 1.14 2.11
C PHE A 70 1.90 1.48 3.29
N VAL A 71 2.04 0.73 4.37
CA VAL A 71 1.31 0.99 5.62
C VAL A 71 2.34 1.19 6.72
N GLY A 72 2.24 2.33 7.39
CA GLY A 72 3.14 2.68 8.48
C GLY A 72 2.37 2.95 9.76
N TRP A 73 3.02 2.72 10.88
CA TRP A 73 2.47 3.03 12.20
C TRP A 73 3.60 3.23 13.20
N ILE A 74 3.25 3.79 14.35
CA ILE A 74 4.15 3.87 15.49
C ILE A 74 3.66 2.87 16.51
N ASP A 75 4.52 1.94 16.92
CA ASP A 75 4.15 0.90 17.87
C ASP A 75 4.13 1.45 19.31
N LYS A 76 3.78 0.59 20.26
CA LYS A 76 3.67 0.98 21.67
C LYS A 76 5.01 1.30 22.31
N GLN A 77 6.10 0.94 21.67
CA GLN A 77 7.44 1.27 22.10
C GLN A 77 7.97 2.52 21.42
N ASP A 78 7.08 3.28 20.77
CA ASP A 78 7.40 4.52 20.06
C ASP A 78 8.37 4.30 18.90
N GLN A 79 8.35 3.09 18.32
CA GLN A 79 9.17 2.75 17.16
C GLN A 79 8.32 2.83 15.90
N LYS A 80 8.88 3.42 14.85
CA LYS A 80 8.24 3.43 13.55
C LYS A 80 8.30 2.03 12.94
N ARG A 81 7.15 1.55 12.50
CA ARG A 81 7.01 0.28 11.81
C ARG A 81 6.33 0.50 10.49
N PHE A 82 6.60 -0.36 9.54
CA PHE A 82 5.91 -0.30 8.26
C PHE A 82 5.90 -1.67 7.60
N THR A 83 4.96 -1.85 6.71
CA THR A 83 4.90 -2.98 5.81
C THR A 83 4.52 -2.47 4.42
N ASN A 84 4.87 -3.22 3.39
CA ASN A 84 4.49 -2.85 2.03
C ASN A 84 4.21 -4.09 1.21
N PHE A 85 3.37 -3.90 0.21
CA PHE A 85 3.07 -4.91 -0.79
C PHE A 85 3.16 -4.27 -2.17
N ALA A 86 3.67 -5.04 -3.12
CA ALA A 86 3.72 -4.62 -4.50
C ALA A 86 3.33 -5.79 -5.39
N THR A 87 2.59 -5.49 -6.45
CA THR A 87 2.19 -6.49 -7.43
C THR A 87 2.06 -5.85 -8.80
N PHE A 88 1.96 -6.66 -9.82
CA PHE A 88 1.72 -6.21 -11.18
C PHE A 88 0.32 -6.63 -11.62
N LYS A 89 -0.29 -5.80 -12.44
CA LYS A 89 -1.60 -6.06 -13.04
C LYS A 89 -1.51 -5.78 -14.53
N SER A 90 -1.99 -6.70 -15.35
CA SER A 90 -2.06 -6.50 -16.81
C SER A 90 -2.98 -5.32 -17.15
N LYS A 91 -2.55 -4.53 -18.10
CA LYS A 91 -3.40 -3.46 -18.66
C LYS A 91 -4.59 -3.98 -19.43
#